data_e7752b63afe273fd2b88ccac98385399
#
_entry.id   e7752b63afe273fd2b88ccac98385399
#
_cell.length_a   1.000
_cell.length_b   1.000
_cell.length_c   1.000
_cell.angle_alpha   90.00
_cell.angle_beta   90.00
_cell.angle_gamma   90.00
#
_symmetry.space_group_name_H-M   'P 1'
#
loop_
_entity.id
_entity.type
_entity.pdbx_description
1 polymer ?
#
loop_
_entity_poly.entity_id
_entity_poly.type
_entity_poly.pdbx_seq_one_letter_code
_entity_poly.pdbx_strand_id
1 'polypeptide(L)'
;MTLFRGAQVVSNKKLHIKDESAMLLFGAQLAQATFADAATSLAEVCTGQGVPTMGGTLHLHGDLGAGKTSLTRGILRGYGYPGAVKSPSYTLVEAYEFTHCKLYHFDFYRLDDPEEVEF
;
A
#
# COMPACT_ATOMS: atom_id res chain seq x y z
N MET A 1 -9.59 4.60 -6.36
CA MET A 1 -9.30 3.86 -5.12
C MET A 1 -10.38 4.16 -4.10
N THR A 2 -10.95 3.15 -3.52
CA THR A 2 -11.99 3.28 -2.50
C THR A 2 -11.46 2.80 -1.17
N LEU A 3 -11.63 3.62 -0.12
CA LEU A 3 -11.19 3.29 1.22
C LEU A 3 -12.39 2.84 2.07
N PHE A 4 -12.26 1.67 2.70
CA PHE A 4 -13.29 1.11 3.58
C PHE A 4 -12.80 1.11 5.02
N ARG A 5 -13.72 1.40 5.95
CA ARG A 5 -13.53 1.21 7.39
C ARG A 5 -14.64 0.27 7.87
N GLY A 6 -14.29 -0.97 8.19
CA GLY A 6 -15.29 -2.02 8.36
C GLY A 6 -16.02 -2.27 7.04
N ALA A 7 -17.34 -2.43 7.08
CA ALA A 7 -18.18 -2.65 5.91
C ALA A 7 -18.72 -1.34 5.28
N GLN A 8 -18.26 -0.17 5.72
CA GLN A 8 -18.77 1.13 5.30
C GLN A 8 -17.75 1.90 4.45
N VAL A 9 -18.23 2.51 3.36
CA VAL A 9 -17.46 3.48 2.61
C VAL A 9 -17.40 4.78 3.41
N VAL A 10 -16.18 5.20 3.78
CA VAL A 10 -15.96 6.40 4.60
C VAL A 10 -16.00 7.66 3.74
N SER A 11 -15.32 7.64 2.59
CA SER A 11 -15.31 8.76 1.67
C SER A 11 -14.82 8.35 0.28
N ASN A 12 -15.18 9.13 -0.73
CA ASN A 12 -14.65 9.05 -2.08
C ASN A 12 -13.88 10.31 -2.41
N LYS A 13 -12.68 10.14 -2.98
CA LYS A 13 -11.87 11.25 -3.49
C LYS A 13 -11.34 10.91 -4.87
N LYS A 14 -11.29 11.91 -5.73
CA LYS A 14 -10.67 11.82 -7.05
C LYS A 14 -9.39 12.64 -7.03
N LEU A 15 -8.28 12.00 -7.33
CA LEU A 15 -6.97 12.62 -7.36
C LEU A 15 -6.34 12.44 -8.73
N HIS A 16 -5.70 13.48 -9.25
CA HIS A 16 -4.88 13.41 -10.43
C HIS A 16 -3.42 13.25 -10.02
N ILE A 17 -2.79 12.15 -10.43
CA ILE A 17 -1.38 11.85 -10.13
C ILE A 17 -0.62 11.88 -11.45
N LYS A 18 0.21 12.88 -11.62
CA LYS A 18 0.78 13.24 -12.90
C LYS A 18 1.90 12.32 -13.40
N ASP A 19 2.64 11.67 -12.50
CA ASP A 19 3.80 10.85 -12.84
C ASP A 19 4.13 9.83 -11.73
N GLU A 20 5.16 9.01 -11.97
CA GLU A 20 5.59 7.99 -11.01
C GLU A 20 6.09 8.58 -9.70
N SER A 21 6.81 9.70 -9.74
CA SER A 21 7.30 10.37 -8.52
C SER A 21 6.15 10.81 -7.63
N ALA A 22 5.10 11.35 -8.22
CA ALA A 22 3.89 11.75 -7.50
C ALA A 22 3.14 10.53 -6.94
N MET A 23 3.13 9.41 -7.65
CA MET A 23 2.54 8.16 -7.17
C MET A 23 3.29 7.60 -5.97
N LEU A 24 4.62 7.61 -6.00
CA LEU A 24 5.46 7.19 -4.88
C LEU A 24 5.23 8.06 -3.65
N LEU A 25 5.14 9.37 -3.83
CA LEU A 25 4.83 10.31 -2.75
C LEU A 25 3.44 10.05 -2.16
N PHE A 26 2.45 9.83 -3.00
CA PHE A 26 1.10 9.49 -2.55
C PHE A 26 1.09 8.20 -1.73
N GLY A 27 1.83 7.19 -2.16
CA GLY A 27 2.01 5.94 -1.40
C GLY A 27 2.61 6.18 -0.02
N ALA A 28 3.65 7.01 0.08
CA ALA A 28 4.25 7.37 1.36
C ALA A 28 3.27 8.12 2.27
N GLN A 29 2.44 8.99 1.71
CA GLN A 29 1.38 9.68 2.46
C GLN A 29 0.31 8.72 2.97
N LEU A 30 -0.05 7.69 2.21
CA LEU A 30 -0.96 6.65 2.67
C LEU A 30 -0.35 5.86 3.82
N ALA A 31 0.93 5.52 3.75
CA ALA A 31 1.63 4.88 4.86
C ALA A 31 1.59 5.77 6.12
N GLN A 32 1.86 7.07 5.98
CA GLN A 32 1.78 8.01 7.08
C GLN A 32 0.38 8.04 7.73
N ALA A 33 -0.66 7.91 6.93
CA ALA A 33 -2.03 7.93 7.43
C ALA A 33 -2.36 6.73 8.34
N THR A 34 -1.54 5.68 8.35
CA THR A 34 -1.72 4.53 9.25
C THR A 34 -1.15 4.77 10.65
N PHE A 35 -0.46 5.88 10.88
CA PHE A 35 0.08 6.26 12.19
C PHE A 35 -0.92 7.15 12.91
N ALA A 36 -1.19 6.85 14.19
CA ALA A 36 -2.20 7.59 14.96
C ALA A 36 -1.73 8.95 15.43
N ASP A 37 -0.42 9.18 15.51
CA ASP A 37 0.13 10.43 16.00
C ASP A 37 0.27 11.43 14.85
N ALA A 38 -0.57 12.46 14.89
CA ALA A 38 -0.51 13.55 13.93
C ALA A 38 0.82 14.34 13.98
N ALA A 39 1.60 14.19 15.05
CA ALA A 39 2.94 14.77 15.15
C ALA A 39 4.01 13.95 14.44
N THR A 40 3.71 12.72 14.02
CA THR A 40 4.65 11.90 13.26
C THR A 40 4.91 12.55 11.90
N SER A 41 6.15 12.94 11.67
CA SER A 41 6.53 13.56 10.41
C SER A 41 6.66 12.53 9.28
N LEU A 42 6.53 12.99 8.04
CA LEU A 42 6.78 12.12 6.88
C LEU A 42 8.20 11.53 6.91
N ALA A 43 9.17 12.28 7.42
CA ALA A 43 10.55 11.79 7.54
C ALA A 43 10.65 10.61 8.52
N GLU A 44 9.94 10.66 9.65
CA GLU A 44 9.89 9.54 10.62
C GLU A 44 9.21 8.32 10.01
N VAL A 45 8.13 8.51 9.28
CA VAL A 45 7.46 7.42 8.57
C VAL A 45 8.41 6.78 7.56
N CYS A 46 9.08 7.59 6.74
CA CYS A 46 9.99 7.10 5.69
C CYS A 46 11.25 6.41 6.24
N THR A 47 11.63 6.70 7.48
CA THR A 47 12.75 6.00 8.15
C THR A 47 12.32 4.75 8.89
N GLY A 48 11.02 4.46 8.94
CA GLY A 48 10.47 3.31 9.64
C GLY A 48 10.53 3.43 11.16
N GLN A 49 10.74 4.63 11.70
CA GLN A 49 10.84 4.84 13.14
C GLN A 49 9.49 4.99 13.84
N GLY A 50 8.47 5.32 13.07
CA GLY A 50 7.11 5.38 13.59
C GLY A 50 6.50 4.00 13.77
N VAL A 51 5.49 3.88 14.61
CA VAL A 51 4.71 2.65 14.83
C VAL A 51 3.33 2.84 14.21
N PRO A 52 2.96 2.06 13.19
CA PRO A 52 1.62 2.13 12.64
C PRO A 52 0.60 1.62 13.67
N THR A 53 -0.48 2.35 13.85
CA THR A 53 -1.53 2.03 14.81
C THR A 53 -2.82 1.57 14.16
N MET A 54 -2.91 1.68 12.85
CA MET A 54 -4.05 1.23 12.06
C MET A 54 -3.63 0.06 11.17
N GLY A 55 -4.32 -1.07 11.31
CA GLY A 55 -4.26 -2.15 10.35
C GLY A 55 -5.40 -2.04 9.35
N GLY A 56 -5.30 -2.76 8.25
CA GLY A 56 -6.37 -2.79 7.26
C GLY A 56 -5.96 -3.42 5.95
N THR A 57 -6.87 -3.40 5.01
CA THR A 57 -6.69 -3.91 3.66
C THR A 57 -6.91 -2.79 2.66
N LEU A 58 -5.98 -2.66 1.73
CA LEU A 58 -6.09 -1.71 0.62
C LEU A 58 -6.30 -2.51 -0.67
N HIS A 59 -7.42 -2.27 -1.33
CA HIS A 59 -7.72 -2.88 -2.62
C HIS A 59 -7.35 -1.91 -3.74
N LEU A 60 -6.45 -2.34 -4.63
CA LEU A 60 -6.02 -1.56 -5.79
C LEU A 60 -6.64 -2.15 -7.05
N HIS A 61 -7.42 -1.35 -7.76
CA HIS A 61 -8.05 -1.73 -9.00
C HIS A 61 -7.53 -0.86 -10.14
N GLY A 62 -7.25 -1.48 -11.26
CA GLY A 62 -6.78 -0.79 -12.46
C GLY A 62 -6.18 -1.75 -13.46
N ASP A 63 -6.07 -1.31 -14.69
CA ASP A 63 -5.46 -2.10 -15.76
C ASP A 63 -3.96 -2.26 -15.54
N LEU A 64 -3.37 -3.19 -16.26
CA LEU A 64 -1.92 -3.35 -16.29
C LEU A 64 -1.26 -2.01 -16.67
N GLY A 65 -0.26 -1.60 -15.88
CA GLY A 65 0.42 -0.32 -16.10
C GLY A 65 -0.29 0.89 -15.51
N ALA A 66 -1.38 0.72 -14.75
CA ALA A 66 -2.09 1.83 -14.11
C ALA A 66 -1.34 2.46 -12.93
N GLY A 67 -0.27 1.83 -12.44
CA GLY A 67 0.54 2.36 -11.35
C GLY A 67 0.32 1.68 -10.00
N LYS A 68 -0.36 0.55 -9.95
CA LYS A 68 -0.63 -0.18 -8.69
C LYS A 68 0.66 -0.60 -7.98
N THR A 69 1.65 -1.11 -8.72
CA THR A 69 2.95 -1.51 -8.16
C THR A 69 3.75 -0.31 -7.71
N SER A 70 3.72 0.80 -8.45
CA SER A 70 4.37 2.05 -8.04
C SER A 70 3.78 2.60 -6.75
N LEU A 71 2.46 2.55 -6.60
CA LEU A 71 1.79 2.94 -5.37
C LEU A 71 2.22 2.04 -4.20
N THR A 72 2.23 0.73 -4.39
CA THR A 72 2.68 -0.24 -3.38
C THR A 72 4.13 0.03 -2.97
N ARG A 73 5.00 0.32 -3.94
CA ARG A 73 6.39 0.71 -3.67
C ARG A 73 6.46 1.97 -2.79
N GLY A 74 5.64 2.97 -3.10
CA GLY A 74 5.55 4.19 -2.30
C GLY A 74 5.13 3.92 -0.86
N ILE A 75 4.13 3.07 -0.67
CA ILE A 75 3.66 2.66 0.66
C ILE A 75 4.78 1.96 1.43
N LEU A 76 5.47 1.00 0.80
CA LEU A 76 6.58 0.28 1.43
C LEU A 76 7.74 1.20 1.79
N ARG A 77 8.07 2.15 0.93
CA ARG A 77 9.08 3.19 1.24
C ARG A 77 8.63 4.07 2.39
N GLY A 78 7.34 4.35 2.50
CA GLY A 78 6.77 5.06 3.64
C GLY A 78 6.94 4.32 4.96
N TYR A 79 7.00 2.99 4.93
CA TYR A 79 7.32 2.17 6.10
C TYR A 79 8.84 1.96 6.30
N GLY A 80 9.66 2.53 5.43
CA GLY A 80 11.11 2.44 5.54
C GLY A 80 11.75 1.25 4.82
N TYR A 81 11.02 0.56 3.95
CA TYR A 81 11.59 -0.53 3.14
C TYR A 81 12.43 0.04 1.99
N PRO A 82 13.75 -0.20 1.98
CA PRO A 82 14.64 0.40 0.98
C PRO A 82 14.81 -0.43 -0.28
N GLY A 83 14.30 -1.66 -0.28
CA GLY A 83 14.53 -2.62 -1.35
C GLY A 83 13.67 -2.38 -2.59
N ALA A 84 13.94 -3.16 -3.63
CA ALA A 84 13.12 -3.19 -4.82
C ALA A 84 11.77 -3.86 -4.54
N VAL A 85 10.70 -3.28 -5.08
CA VAL A 85 9.35 -3.82 -4.99
C VAL A 85 8.89 -4.20 -6.38
N LYS A 86 8.56 -5.46 -6.55
CA LYS A 86 8.01 -6.02 -7.79
C LYS A 86 6.67 -6.66 -7.49
N SER A 87 5.80 -6.71 -8.49
CA SER A 87 4.59 -7.51 -8.38
C SER A 87 4.96 -8.97 -8.15
N PRO A 88 4.29 -9.68 -7.23
CA PRO A 88 4.51 -11.10 -7.03
C PRO A 88 4.17 -11.88 -8.29
N SER A 89 5.18 -12.48 -8.93
CA SER A 89 5.01 -13.13 -10.24
C SER A 89 4.63 -14.60 -10.12
N TYR A 90 5.15 -15.29 -9.12
CA TYR A 90 5.03 -16.73 -8.96
C TYR A 90 4.32 -17.14 -7.67
N THR A 91 4.44 -16.34 -6.63
CA THR A 91 3.95 -16.66 -5.29
C THR A 91 2.58 -16.06 -4.99
N LEU A 92 2.06 -15.17 -5.83
CA LEU A 92 0.83 -14.40 -5.62
C LEU A 92 0.85 -13.48 -4.40
N VAL A 93 1.79 -13.66 -3.50
CA VAL A 93 1.95 -12.83 -2.29
C VAL A 93 3.42 -12.62 -1.97
N GLU A 94 3.76 -11.39 -1.63
CA GLU A 94 5.05 -11.05 -1.02
C GLU A 94 4.81 -10.48 0.38
N ALA A 95 5.56 -10.98 1.35
CA ALA A 95 5.51 -10.51 2.72
C ALA A 95 6.70 -9.58 3.00
N TYR A 96 6.40 -8.44 3.62
CA TYR A 96 7.40 -7.46 4.06
C TYR A 96 7.29 -7.31 5.57
N GLU A 97 8.39 -7.58 6.27
CA GLU A 97 8.42 -7.50 7.72
C GLU A 97 9.10 -6.23 8.18
N PHE A 98 8.46 -5.55 9.12
CA PHE A 98 8.97 -4.38 9.79
C PHE A 98 9.03 -4.66 11.29
N THR A 99 9.72 -3.83 12.05
CA THR A 99 9.88 -4.04 13.50
C THR A 99 8.55 -4.17 14.23
N HIS A 100 7.54 -3.41 13.84
CA HIS A 100 6.26 -3.32 14.54
C HIS A 100 5.05 -3.76 13.73
N CYS A 101 5.24 -4.14 12.47
CA CYS A 101 4.12 -4.57 11.62
C CYS A 101 4.60 -5.47 10.47
N LYS A 102 3.64 -6.07 9.80
CA LYS A 102 3.85 -6.82 8.56
C LYS A 102 2.93 -6.27 7.49
N LEU A 103 3.42 -6.26 6.25
CA LEU A 103 2.63 -5.88 5.09
C LEU A 103 2.67 -7.04 4.09
N TYR A 104 1.51 -7.40 3.59
CA TYR A 104 1.38 -8.42 2.56
C TYR A 104 0.89 -7.78 1.28
N HIS A 105 1.65 -7.98 0.20
CA HIS A 105 1.28 -7.54 -1.14
C HIS A 105 0.80 -8.72 -1.96
N PHE A 106 -0.47 -8.70 -2.34
CA PHE A 106 -1.09 -9.72 -3.18
C PHE A 106 -1.26 -9.17 -4.60
N ASP A 107 -0.99 -10.00 -5.59
CA ASP A 107 -1.28 -9.69 -6.98
C ASP A 107 -2.16 -10.81 -7.56
N PHE A 108 -3.41 -10.50 -7.78
CA PHE A 108 -4.41 -11.44 -8.29
C PHE A 108 -4.60 -11.37 -9.81
N TYR A 109 -3.83 -10.55 -10.47
CA TYR A 109 -3.97 -10.32 -11.91
C TYR A 109 -3.84 -11.60 -12.75
N ARG A 110 -3.08 -12.58 -12.26
CA ARG A 110 -2.81 -13.85 -12.95
C ARG A 110 -3.73 -15.00 -12.56
N LEU A 111 -4.69 -14.76 -11.69
CA LEU A 111 -5.69 -15.75 -11.35
C LEU A 111 -6.76 -15.75 -12.44
N ASP A 112 -6.92 -16.88 -13.10
CA ASP A 112 -7.96 -17.09 -14.11
C ASP A 112 -9.34 -17.22 -13.47
N ASP A 113 -9.40 -17.64 -12.23
CA ASP A 113 -10.61 -17.82 -11.43
C ASP A 113 -10.48 -17.12 -10.08
N PRO A 114 -11.35 -16.12 -9.80
CA PRO A 114 -11.36 -15.46 -8.50
C PRO A 114 -11.68 -16.40 -7.32
N GLU A 115 -12.31 -17.54 -7.59
CA GLU A 115 -12.61 -18.53 -6.54
C GLU A 115 -11.39 -19.32 -6.10
N GLU A 116 -10.27 -19.24 -6.81
CA GLU A 116 -9.00 -19.84 -6.37
C GLU A 116 -8.39 -19.13 -5.16
N VAL A 117 -8.91 -17.96 -4.80
CA VAL A 117 -8.43 -17.19 -3.64
C VAL A 117 -9.39 -17.39 -2.48
N GLU A 118 -9.00 -18.21 -1.52
CA GLU A 118 -9.67 -18.33 -0.24
C GLU A 118 -8.95 -17.46 0.82
N PHE A 119 -9.73 -16.65 1.49
CA PHE A 119 -9.24 -15.81 2.58
C PHE A 119 -9.68 -16.37 3.93
#